data_516da2b08bed1ae231f7372fc202bf3d
#
_entry.id   516da2b08bed1ae231f7372fc202bf3d
#
_cell.length_a   1.000
_cell.length_b   1.000
_cell.length_c   1.000
_cell.angle_alpha   90.00
_cell.angle_beta   90.00
_cell.angle_gamma   90.00
#
_symmetry.space_group_name_H-M   'P 1'
#
loop_
_entity.id
_entity.type
_entity.pdbx_description
1 polymer ?
#
loop_
_entity_poly.entity_id
_entity_poly.type
_entity_poly.pdbx_seq_one_letter_code
_entity_poly.pdbx_strand_id
1 'polypeptide(L)'
;MSRRHILLALLALSLLTVAATLPFVNTVNADHTTGFGLRVNLLIHNDVTPLLNAAQIMRIDWLAQDVKWKDIEPQAGQYKWEKLDAAMLAVRPHGFRILLSVYGTPDWARIARSDPTRDAPPTNPATFARFMSVMLTRYNGLVGAVEIYPESNLGARWSSPDGISPERYVELLKPAYTAIHAADPLVIVIGGSLAPTASNDGKIAIDDLVYYKRMYKAGAANYFDALGARVDGHNNPPKDFVGEKTVNSTTFKNNSAFYFRRYEDIRAIMAENGDKNKKLWITSAGWASSTEKVAGKEFALDVTEQKQAEYLVGAIELAQTQPYIAALVINNFNYSTSFESDPSSLYSLIRADWSARPALLKLAQARQEMAAESFTPNNSVSQHILPNWRPRQRPTFGSQP
;
A
#
# COMPACT_ATOMS: atom_id res chain seq x y z
N MET A 1 17.86 -69.76 -1.25
CA MET A 1 17.45 -68.43 -0.78
C MET A 1 15.99 -68.47 -0.40
N SER A 2 15.65 -68.19 0.86
CA SER A 2 14.28 -68.32 1.34
C SER A 2 13.42 -67.12 0.90
N ARG A 3 12.13 -67.32 0.73
CA ARG A 3 11.15 -66.27 0.33
C ARG A 3 11.20 -65.01 1.22
N ARG A 4 11.73 -65.12 2.44
CA ARG A 4 11.95 -63.99 3.38
C ARG A 4 13.06 -63.01 2.93
N HIS A 5 14.11 -63.51 2.27
CA HIS A 5 15.20 -62.67 1.79
C HIS A 5 14.85 -61.89 0.53
N ILE A 6 13.90 -62.43 -0.30
CA ILE A 6 13.41 -61.69 -1.46
C ILE A 6 12.45 -60.57 -1.08
N LEU A 7 11.64 -60.77 -0.02
CA LEU A 7 10.76 -59.71 0.48
C LEU A 7 11.53 -58.52 1.11
N LEU A 8 12.60 -58.83 1.83
CA LEU A 8 13.47 -57.81 2.44
C LEU A 8 14.25 -57.01 1.38
N ALA A 9 14.68 -57.64 0.30
CA ALA A 9 15.39 -56.98 -0.81
C ALA A 9 14.41 -56.07 -1.60
N LEU A 10 13.15 -56.44 -1.76
CA LEU A 10 12.13 -55.64 -2.42
C LEU A 10 11.69 -54.45 -1.55
N LEU A 11 11.68 -54.57 -0.20
CA LEU A 11 11.40 -53.47 0.69
C LEU A 11 12.57 -52.46 0.75
N ALA A 12 13.81 -52.93 0.70
CA ALA A 12 14.98 -52.06 0.66
C ALA A 12 15.09 -51.29 -0.67
N LEU A 13 14.67 -51.92 -1.79
CA LEU A 13 14.67 -51.26 -3.10
C LEU A 13 13.54 -50.24 -3.25
N SER A 14 12.38 -50.43 -2.59
CA SER A 14 11.28 -49.46 -2.58
C SER A 14 11.59 -48.22 -1.70
N LEU A 15 12.42 -48.38 -0.66
CA LEU A 15 12.85 -47.25 0.17
C LEU A 15 13.94 -46.38 -0.49
N LEU A 16 14.77 -47.00 -1.38
CA LEU A 16 15.78 -46.23 -2.14
C LEU A 16 15.20 -45.46 -3.34
N THR A 17 14.02 -45.86 -3.87
CA THR A 17 13.40 -45.15 -4.99
C THR A 17 12.52 -43.98 -4.54
N VAL A 18 12.13 -43.90 -3.26
CA VAL A 18 11.37 -42.74 -2.72
C VAL A 18 12.30 -41.60 -2.33
N ALA A 19 13.59 -41.86 -2.10
CA ALA A 19 14.58 -40.83 -1.76
C ALA A 19 15.10 -40.03 -2.99
N ALA A 20 14.79 -40.47 -4.22
CA ALA A 20 15.34 -39.88 -5.45
C ALA A 20 14.36 -38.93 -6.20
N THR A 21 13.18 -38.67 -5.66
CA THR A 21 12.19 -37.76 -6.27
C THR A 21 11.72 -36.63 -5.36
N LEU A 22 12.57 -36.18 -4.45
CA LEU A 22 12.36 -34.83 -3.91
C LEU A 22 12.68 -33.88 -5.06
N PRO A 23 11.70 -33.08 -5.52
CA PRO A 23 12.04 -32.03 -6.47
C PRO A 23 13.11 -31.17 -5.81
N PHE A 24 14.26 -31.04 -6.48
CA PHE A 24 15.15 -29.91 -6.22
C PHE A 24 14.26 -28.68 -6.29
N VAL A 25 13.90 -28.12 -5.13
CA VAL A 25 13.41 -26.76 -5.06
C VAL A 25 14.61 -25.94 -5.45
N ASN A 26 14.77 -25.70 -6.76
CA ASN A 26 15.54 -24.59 -7.23
C ASN A 26 14.97 -23.39 -6.47
N THR A 27 15.69 -22.89 -5.50
CA THR A 27 15.54 -21.51 -5.04
C THR A 27 15.91 -20.64 -6.24
N VAL A 28 14.96 -20.51 -7.16
CA VAL A 28 15.00 -19.44 -8.15
C VAL A 28 15.04 -18.20 -7.29
N ASN A 29 16.18 -17.49 -7.33
CA ASN A 29 16.21 -16.11 -6.92
C ASN A 29 15.07 -15.47 -7.70
N ALA A 30 13.93 -15.25 -7.03
CA ALA A 30 12.83 -14.51 -7.61
C ALA A 30 13.43 -13.14 -7.89
N ASP A 31 13.62 -12.83 -9.18
CA ASP A 31 14.02 -11.50 -9.61
C ASP A 31 13.09 -10.54 -8.91
N HIS A 32 13.65 -9.67 -8.10
CA HIS A 32 12.93 -8.82 -7.21
C HIS A 32 12.26 -7.72 -8.03
N THR A 33 11.04 -7.97 -8.51
CA THR A 33 10.26 -6.96 -9.21
C THR A 33 9.42 -6.17 -8.22
N THR A 34 9.67 -4.87 -8.13
CA THR A 34 8.80 -3.94 -7.39
C THR A 34 7.42 -3.94 -8.05
N GLY A 35 6.37 -4.22 -7.28
CA GLY A 35 4.99 -4.10 -7.76
C GLY A 35 4.59 -2.63 -7.91
N PHE A 36 3.86 -2.29 -8.98
CA PHE A 36 3.35 -0.95 -9.18
C PHE A 36 1.87 -0.87 -8.88
N GLY A 37 1.51 0.13 -8.07
CA GLY A 37 0.15 0.38 -7.65
C GLY A 37 -0.35 1.74 -8.07
N LEU A 38 -1.66 1.87 -8.08
CA LEU A 38 -2.36 3.11 -8.34
C LEU A 38 -3.43 3.32 -7.28
N ARG A 39 -3.36 4.43 -6.55
CA ARG A 39 -4.42 4.82 -5.62
C ARG A 39 -5.61 5.32 -6.42
N VAL A 40 -6.76 4.74 -6.15
CA VAL A 40 -8.01 4.96 -6.91
C VAL A 40 -9.16 5.23 -5.96
N ASN A 41 -10.22 5.86 -6.47
CA ASN A 41 -11.49 5.90 -5.78
C ASN A 41 -12.54 5.15 -6.61
N LEU A 42 -12.78 3.90 -6.26
CA LEU A 42 -13.75 3.01 -6.88
C LEU A 42 -15.18 3.21 -6.33
N LEU A 43 -15.32 3.94 -5.22
CA LEU A 43 -16.57 4.02 -4.46
C LEU A 43 -17.46 5.19 -4.86
N ILE A 44 -16.98 6.08 -5.74
CA ILE A 44 -17.66 7.33 -6.12
C ILE A 44 -18.38 7.26 -7.47
N HIS A 45 -17.95 6.36 -8.36
CA HIS A 45 -18.56 6.23 -9.68
C HIS A 45 -19.26 4.88 -9.82
N ASN A 46 -20.42 4.89 -10.48
CA ASN A 46 -21.15 3.66 -10.79
C ASN A 46 -20.46 2.85 -11.89
N ASP A 47 -19.75 3.52 -12.80
CA ASP A 47 -18.93 2.88 -13.84
C ASP A 47 -17.45 3.19 -13.60
N VAL A 48 -16.70 2.17 -13.24
CA VAL A 48 -15.25 2.21 -13.04
C VAL A 48 -14.46 1.63 -14.22
N THR A 49 -15.14 1.21 -15.29
CA THR A 49 -14.53 0.60 -16.48
C THR A 49 -13.42 1.46 -17.09
N PRO A 50 -13.59 2.80 -17.28
CA PRO A 50 -12.51 3.63 -17.83
C PRO A 50 -11.24 3.62 -16.97
N LEU A 51 -11.40 3.61 -15.62
CA LEU A 51 -10.29 3.50 -14.67
C LEU A 51 -9.58 2.15 -14.80
N LEU A 52 -10.33 1.05 -14.83
CA LEU A 52 -9.77 -0.30 -14.91
C LEU A 52 -9.03 -0.51 -16.24
N ASN A 53 -9.58 -0.01 -17.35
CA ASN A 53 -8.91 -0.05 -18.64
C ASN A 53 -7.60 0.75 -18.63
N ALA A 54 -7.59 1.96 -18.06
CA ALA A 54 -6.36 2.75 -17.92
C ALA A 54 -5.31 2.03 -17.06
N ALA A 55 -5.71 1.42 -15.95
CA ALA A 55 -4.83 0.64 -15.10
C ALA A 55 -4.23 -0.57 -15.83
N GLN A 56 -5.00 -1.25 -16.68
CA GLN A 56 -4.50 -2.34 -17.54
C GLN A 56 -3.48 -1.85 -18.57
N ILE A 57 -3.76 -0.73 -19.25
CA ILE A 57 -2.83 -0.12 -20.23
C ILE A 57 -1.51 0.25 -19.53
N MET A 58 -1.57 0.78 -18.31
CA MET A 58 -0.39 1.10 -17.49
C MET A 58 0.28 -0.14 -16.86
N ARG A 59 -0.23 -1.34 -17.08
CA ARG A 59 0.29 -2.59 -16.47
C ARG A 59 0.46 -2.46 -14.96
N ILE A 60 -0.59 -1.99 -14.29
CA ILE A 60 -0.62 -1.83 -12.84
C ILE A 60 -0.85 -3.20 -12.18
N ASP A 61 -0.12 -3.48 -11.09
CA ASP A 61 -0.23 -4.71 -10.31
C ASP A 61 -1.24 -4.57 -9.17
N TRP A 62 -1.30 -3.37 -8.55
CA TRP A 62 -2.08 -3.09 -7.36
C TRP A 62 -3.03 -1.92 -7.55
N LEU A 63 -4.28 -2.10 -7.15
CA LEU A 63 -5.20 -0.99 -6.94
C LEU A 63 -5.35 -0.73 -5.44
N ALA A 64 -5.01 0.49 -5.01
CA ALA A 64 -5.12 0.91 -3.62
C ALA A 64 -6.40 1.72 -3.42
N GLN A 65 -7.29 1.24 -2.55
CA GLN A 65 -8.58 1.85 -2.23
C GLN A 65 -8.67 2.19 -0.74
N ASP A 66 -9.06 3.42 -0.45
CA ASP A 66 -9.35 3.86 0.91
C ASP A 66 -10.71 3.31 1.36
N VAL A 67 -10.77 2.73 2.56
CA VAL A 67 -11.98 2.24 3.20
C VAL A 67 -12.13 2.88 4.57
N LYS A 68 -13.13 3.74 4.72
CA LYS A 68 -13.46 4.31 6.03
C LYS A 68 -14.39 3.36 6.77
N TRP A 69 -13.95 2.86 7.91
CA TRP A 69 -14.74 1.96 8.74
C TRP A 69 -16.12 2.55 9.08
N LYS A 70 -16.19 3.83 9.41
CA LYS A 70 -17.45 4.54 9.72
C LYS A 70 -18.48 4.53 8.59
N ASP A 71 -18.02 4.45 7.32
CA ASP A 71 -18.91 4.42 6.16
C ASP A 71 -19.48 3.01 5.93
N ILE A 72 -18.75 1.98 6.36
CA ILE A 72 -19.15 0.58 6.24
C ILE A 72 -19.95 0.10 7.45
N GLU A 73 -19.55 0.45 8.68
CA GLU A 73 -20.22 0.05 9.92
C GLU A 73 -20.64 1.29 10.73
N PRO A 74 -21.62 2.09 10.25
CA PRO A 74 -22.05 3.32 10.92
C PRO A 74 -22.67 3.08 12.30
N GLN A 75 -23.22 1.91 12.55
CA GLN A 75 -23.70 1.44 13.84
C GLN A 75 -23.12 0.04 14.10
N ALA A 76 -22.88 -0.29 15.36
CA ALA A 76 -22.26 -1.55 15.74
C ALA A 76 -23.02 -2.77 15.17
N GLY A 77 -22.34 -3.57 14.35
CA GLY A 77 -22.91 -4.76 13.70
C GLY A 77 -23.82 -4.47 12.50
N GLN A 78 -24.05 -3.22 12.13
CA GLN A 78 -24.83 -2.86 10.94
C GLN A 78 -23.91 -2.40 9.82
N TYR A 79 -23.84 -3.20 8.76
CA TYR A 79 -22.89 -3.00 7.66
C TYR A 79 -23.56 -2.51 6.38
N LYS A 80 -22.91 -1.57 5.70
CA LYS A 80 -23.26 -1.04 4.37
C LYS A 80 -22.19 -1.44 3.36
N TRP A 81 -22.32 -2.62 2.77
CA TRP A 81 -21.33 -3.19 1.88
C TRP A 81 -21.52 -2.83 0.41
N GLU A 82 -22.68 -2.30 0.02
CA GLU A 82 -23.14 -2.21 -1.37
C GLU A 82 -22.11 -1.56 -2.30
N LYS A 83 -21.53 -0.43 -1.89
CA LYS A 83 -20.52 0.27 -2.69
C LYS A 83 -19.22 -0.52 -2.80
N LEU A 84 -18.76 -1.10 -1.69
CA LEU A 84 -17.52 -1.86 -1.69
C LEU A 84 -17.70 -3.20 -2.42
N ASP A 85 -18.85 -3.85 -2.30
CA ASP A 85 -19.22 -5.04 -3.08
C ASP A 85 -19.18 -4.76 -4.57
N ALA A 86 -19.81 -3.67 -5.02
CA ALA A 86 -19.82 -3.28 -6.43
C ALA A 86 -18.39 -3.05 -6.96
N ALA A 87 -17.55 -2.35 -6.18
CA ALA A 87 -16.15 -2.12 -6.53
C ALA A 87 -15.36 -3.42 -6.64
N MET A 88 -15.48 -4.32 -5.65
CA MET A 88 -14.78 -5.62 -5.67
C MET A 88 -15.23 -6.51 -6.83
N LEU A 89 -16.54 -6.53 -7.15
CA LEU A 89 -17.07 -7.26 -8.30
C LEU A 89 -16.55 -6.71 -9.62
N ALA A 90 -16.46 -5.39 -9.77
CA ALA A 90 -15.92 -4.75 -10.97
C ALA A 90 -14.43 -5.04 -11.19
N VAL A 91 -13.62 -5.03 -10.12
CA VAL A 91 -12.17 -5.27 -10.22
C VAL A 91 -11.81 -6.73 -10.47
N ARG A 92 -12.59 -7.65 -9.94
CA ARG A 92 -12.30 -9.09 -9.93
C ARG A 92 -11.93 -9.71 -11.30
N PRO A 93 -12.62 -9.39 -12.43
CA PRO A 93 -12.29 -9.99 -13.74
C PRO A 93 -10.95 -9.52 -14.31
N HIS A 94 -10.40 -8.41 -13.82
CA HIS A 94 -9.20 -7.77 -14.37
C HIS A 94 -7.88 -8.29 -13.80
N GLY A 95 -7.92 -9.11 -12.73
CA GLY A 95 -6.72 -9.73 -12.15
C GLY A 95 -5.83 -8.80 -11.32
N PHE A 96 -6.28 -7.58 -11.00
CA PHE A 96 -5.57 -6.69 -10.09
C PHE A 96 -5.55 -7.23 -8.67
N ARG A 97 -4.44 -7.01 -7.97
CA ARG A 97 -4.37 -7.19 -6.52
C ARG A 97 -4.91 -5.95 -5.82
N ILE A 98 -5.65 -6.13 -4.75
CA ILE A 98 -6.26 -5.02 -4.01
C ILE A 98 -5.48 -4.76 -2.73
N LEU A 99 -5.09 -3.49 -2.53
CA LEU A 99 -4.63 -2.93 -1.27
C LEU A 99 -5.77 -2.10 -0.67
N LEU A 100 -6.29 -2.46 0.50
CA LEU A 100 -7.25 -1.65 1.23
C LEU A 100 -6.54 -0.83 2.31
N SER A 101 -6.67 0.50 2.26
CA SER A 101 -6.23 1.41 3.32
C SER A 101 -7.39 1.65 4.27
N VAL A 102 -7.35 1.05 5.48
CA VAL A 102 -8.50 0.98 6.39
C VAL A 102 -8.30 1.90 7.59
N TYR A 103 -9.24 2.84 7.78
CA TYR A 103 -9.21 3.85 8.86
C TYR A 103 -10.61 4.42 9.14
N GLY A 104 -10.69 5.47 9.98
CA GLY A 104 -11.92 6.23 10.18
C GLY A 104 -12.92 5.53 11.10
N THR A 105 -12.62 5.51 12.40
CA THR A 105 -13.48 4.90 13.43
C THR A 105 -14.88 5.52 13.44
N PRO A 106 -15.96 4.71 13.46
CA PRO A 106 -17.32 5.19 13.63
C PRO A 106 -17.57 5.78 15.02
N ASP A 107 -18.56 6.66 15.15
CA ASP A 107 -18.83 7.41 16.38
C ASP A 107 -19.07 6.51 17.59
N TRP A 108 -19.73 5.37 17.41
CA TRP A 108 -20.00 4.42 18.49
C TRP A 108 -18.73 3.73 19.05
N ALA A 109 -17.63 3.71 18.30
CA ALA A 109 -16.39 3.03 18.68
C ALA A 109 -15.25 4.00 19.00
N ARG A 110 -15.35 5.28 18.63
CA ARG A 110 -14.24 6.23 18.73
C ARG A 110 -13.93 6.64 20.17
N ILE A 111 -12.69 7.03 20.43
CA ILE A 111 -12.29 7.51 21.74
C ILE A 111 -13.08 8.75 22.15
N ALA A 112 -13.55 8.76 23.40
CA ALA A 112 -14.32 9.87 23.97
C ALA A 112 -13.51 11.19 23.93
N ARG A 113 -14.22 12.31 23.80
CA ARG A 113 -13.64 13.66 23.74
C ARG A 113 -12.66 13.91 22.58
N SER A 114 -12.62 13.04 21.58
CA SER A 114 -11.93 13.34 20.31
C SER A 114 -12.70 14.39 19.51
N ASP A 115 -12.00 15.14 18.66
CA ASP A 115 -12.61 16.12 17.77
C ASP A 115 -13.51 15.41 16.73
N PRO A 116 -14.83 15.69 16.70
CA PRO A 116 -15.76 15.00 15.79
C PRO A 116 -15.54 15.31 14.31
N THR A 117 -14.80 16.38 13.98
CA THR A 117 -14.47 16.76 12.60
C THR A 117 -13.25 16.02 12.04
N ARG A 118 -12.54 15.26 12.89
CA ARG A 118 -11.30 14.54 12.56
C ARG A 118 -11.50 13.04 12.76
N ASP A 119 -10.67 12.24 12.08
CA ASP A 119 -10.62 10.82 12.39
C ASP A 119 -9.95 10.59 13.76
N ALA A 120 -10.34 9.52 14.44
CA ALA A 120 -9.87 9.20 15.79
C ALA A 120 -9.63 7.69 15.92
N PRO A 121 -8.75 7.24 16.85
CA PRO A 121 -8.62 5.83 17.15
C PRO A 121 -9.88 5.29 17.86
N PRO A 122 -10.11 3.97 17.82
CA PRO A 122 -11.15 3.36 18.65
C PRO A 122 -10.76 3.35 20.13
N THR A 123 -11.76 3.42 21.00
CA THR A 123 -11.58 3.24 22.45
C THR A 123 -11.05 1.84 22.77
N ASN A 124 -11.63 0.83 22.10
CA ASN A 124 -11.24 -0.57 22.24
C ASN A 124 -10.68 -1.09 20.91
N PRO A 125 -9.38 -1.39 20.80
CA PRO A 125 -8.77 -1.95 19.60
C PRO A 125 -9.42 -3.25 19.08
N ALA A 126 -10.02 -4.06 19.95
CA ALA A 126 -10.68 -5.30 19.54
C ALA A 126 -11.91 -5.06 18.65
N THR A 127 -12.55 -3.89 18.71
CA THR A 127 -13.68 -3.55 17.82
C THR A 127 -13.21 -3.38 16.38
N PHE A 128 -12.04 -2.76 16.17
CA PHE A 128 -11.43 -2.64 14.84
C PHE A 128 -10.96 -4.01 14.33
N ALA A 129 -10.33 -4.81 15.19
CA ALA A 129 -9.90 -6.16 14.84
C ALA A 129 -11.09 -7.04 14.38
N ARG A 130 -12.24 -6.95 15.06
CA ARG A 130 -13.49 -7.60 14.63
C ARG A 130 -13.95 -7.11 13.27
N PHE A 131 -13.96 -5.79 13.04
CA PHE A 131 -14.31 -5.23 11.73
C PHE A 131 -13.40 -5.76 10.62
N MET A 132 -12.07 -5.80 10.84
CA MET A 132 -11.11 -6.35 9.88
C MET A 132 -11.38 -7.82 9.57
N SER A 133 -11.68 -8.63 10.59
CA SER A 133 -12.05 -10.05 10.41
C SER A 133 -13.31 -10.20 9.54
N VAL A 134 -14.38 -9.44 9.84
CA VAL A 134 -15.64 -9.49 9.06
C VAL A 134 -15.41 -9.07 7.61
N MET A 135 -14.67 -7.97 7.38
CA MET A 135 -14.38 -7.47 6.04
C MET A 135 -13.56 -8.48 5.21
N LEU A 136 -12.49 -9.04 5.80
CA LEU A 136 -11.64 -9.97 5.07
C LEU A 136 -12.29 -11.35 4.87
N THR A 137 -13.13 -11.79 5.78
CA THR A 137 -13.97 -12.98 5.56
C THR A 137 -14.91 -12.77 4.38
N ARG A 138 -15.53 -11.57 4.27
CA ARG A 138 -16.41 -11.22 3.14
C ARG A 138 -15.66 -11.21 1.80
N TYR A 139 -14.46 -10.65 1.76
CA TYR A 139 -13.65 -10.48 0.55
C TYR A 139 -12.47 -11.46 0.48
N ASN A 140 -12.61 -12.63 1.11
CA ASN A 140 -11.55 -13.64 1.14
C ASN A 140 -11.05 -13.97 -0.28
N GLY A 141 -9.72 -13.94 -0.45
CA GLY A 141 -9.04 -14.18 -1.73
C GLY A 141 -9.14 -13.05 -2.77
N LEU A 142 -9.78 -11.90 -2.45
CA LEU A 142 -9.82 -10.72 -3.31
C LEU A 142 -8.85 -9.62 -2.83
N VAL A 143 -8.65 -9.51 -1.52
CA VAL A 143 -7.74 -8.55 -0.90
C VAL A 143 -6.35 -9.16 -0.77
N GLY A 144 -5.36 -8.54 -1.36
CA GLY A 144 -3.97 -9.00 -1.27
C GLY A 144 -3.17 -8.34 -0.15
N ALA A 145 -3.54 -7.10 0.23
CA ALA A 145 -2.87 -6.36 1.29
C ALA A 145 -3.84 -5.41 2.01
N VAL A 146 -3.55 -5.11 3.27
CA VAL A 146 -4.26 -4.10 4.04
C VAL A 146 -3.27 -3.16 4.74
N GLU A 147 -3.56 -1.87 4.66
CA GLU A 147 -2.82 -0.80 5.32
C GLU A 147 -3.65 -0.32 6.51
N ILE A 148 -3.07 -0.41 7.71
CA ILE A 148 -3.79 -0.17 8.95
C ILE A 148 -3.60 1.28 9.43
N TYR A 149 -4.68 2.05 9.50
CA TYR A 149 -4.69 3.44 9.99
C TYR A 149 -3.54 4.28 9.44
N PRO A 150 -3.44 4.49 8.11
CA PRO A 150 -2.40 5.32 7.53
C PRO A 150 -2.45 6.75 8.06
N GLU A 151 -1.29 7.40 8.08
CA GLU A 151 -1.12 8.78 8.57
C GLU A 151 -1.49 8.98 10.04
N SER A 152 -1.40 7.92 10.85
CA SER A 152 -1.70 7.97 12.30
C SER A 152 -0.77 8.93 13.09
N ASN A 153 0.28 9.43 12.45
CA ASN A 153 1.15 10.48 12.98
C ASN A 153 0.60 11.91 12.81
N LEU A 154 -0.58 12.07 12.18
CA LEU A 154 -1.26 13.36 12.01
C LEU A 154 -2.48 13.45 12.93
N GLY A 155 -2.66 14.58 13.62
CA GLY A 155 -3.84 14.85 14.45
C GLY A 155 -5.16 14.88 13.69
N ALA A 156 -5.12 15.08 12.37
CA ALA A 156 -6.28 14.94 11.49
C ALA A 156 -6.76 13.47 11.36
N ARG A 157 -5.85 12.50 11.54
CA ARG A 157 -6.12 11.05 11.45
C ARG A 157 -6.17 10.36 12.81
N TRP A 158 -5.59 10.98 13.84
CA TRP A 158 -5.49 10.41 15.18
C TRP A 158 -5.87 11.46 16.22
N SER A 159 -7.12 11.92 16.18
CA SER A 159 -7.64 12.86 17.18
C SER A 159 -7.87 12.13 18.50
N SER A 160 -7.11 12.49 19.52
CA SER A 160 -7.22 11.93 20.86
C SER A 160 -6.98 13.04 21.89
N PRO A 161 -7.69 13.02 23.05
CA PRO A 161 -7.43 13.96 24.14
C PRO A 161 -5.99 13.94 24.64
N ASP A 162 -5.36 12.75 24.57
CA ASP A 162 -3.98 12.53 25.03
C ASP A 162 -2.94 12.82 23.93
N GLY A 163 -3.39 13.31 22.75
CA GLY A 163 -2.56 13.57 21.58
C GLY A 163 -2.28 12.31 20.75
N ILE A 164 -1.33 12.45 19.83
CA ILE A 164 -0.89 11.39 18.93
C ILE A 164 0.00 10.41 19.69
N SER A 165 -0.27 9.10 19.60
CA SER A 165 0.50 8.07 20.32
C SER A 165 0.86 6.89 19.44
N PRO A 166 2.16 6.74 19.10
CA PRO A 166 2.68 5.54 18.44
C PRO A 166 2.43 4.25 19.24
N GLU A 167 2.48 4.32 20.57
CA GLU A 167 2.26 3.19 21.46
C GLU A 167 0.81 2.67 21.35
N ARG A 168 -0.18 3.58 21.38
CA ARG A 168 -1.59 3.22 21.18
C ARG A 168 -1.87 2.73 19.76
N TYR A 169 -1.13 3.22 18.77
CA TYR A 169 -1.20 2.66 17.43
C TYR A 169 -0.73 1.19 17.42
N VAL A 170 0.33 0.84 18.15
CA VAL A 170 0.78 -0.55 18.26
C VAL A 170 -0.24 -1.41 19.02
N GLU A 171 -0.92 -0.87 20.03
CA GLU A 171 -2.04 -1.55 20.70
C GLU A 171 -3.21 -1.84 19.74
N LEU A 172 -3.47 -0.96 18.77
CA LEU A 172 -4.45 -1.19 17.71
C LEU A 172 -3.97 -2.24 16.71
N LEU A 173 -2.71 -2.14 16.27
CA LEU A 173 -2.12 -2.99 15.25
C LEU A 173 -2.08 -4.46 15.67
N LYS A 174 -1.74 -4.73 16.91
CA LYS A 174 -1.59 -6.08 17.46
C LYS A 174 -2.83 -6.98 17.30
N PRO A 175 -4.02 -6.64 17.82
CA PRO A 175 -5.22 -7.47 17.64
C PRO A 175 -5.70 -7.45 16.18
N ALA A 176 -5.50 -6.36 15.43
CA ALA A 176 -5.82 -6.29 14.01
C ALA A 176 -5.01 -7.30 13.19
N TYR A 177 -3.69 -7.36 13.38
CA TYR A 177 -2.79 -8.33 12.74
C TYR A 177 -3.27 -9.77 12.98
N THR A 178 -3.55 -10.11 14.24
CA THR A 178 -4.02 -11.45 14.61
C THR A 178 -5.35 -11.79 13.94
N ALA A 179 -6.30 -10.86 13.93
CA ALA A 179 -7.63 -11.07 13.33
C ALA A 179 -7.58 -11.17 11.80
N ILE A 180 -6.70 -10.41 11.15
CA ILE A 180 -6.49 -10.44 9.70
C ILE A 180 -5.95 -11.80 9.29
N HIS A 181 -4.87 -12.28 9.89
CA HIS A 181 -4.27 -13.57 9.55
C HIS A 181 -5.15 -14.77 9.94
N ALA A 182 -6.02 -14.62 10.94
CA ALA A 182 -7.03 -15.63 11.24
C ALA A 182 -8.12 -15.70 10.17
N ALA A 183 -8.47 -14.57 9.53
CA ALA A 183 -9.48 -14.50 8.48
C ALA A 183 -8.91 -14.91 7.11
N ASP A 184 -7.71 -14.42 6.76
CA ASP A 184 -6.97 -14.80 5.55
C ASP A 184 -5.45 -14.69 5.80
N PRO A 185 -4.73 -15.82 5.95
CA PRO A 185 -3.30 -15.83 6.25
C PRO A 185 -2.40 -15.34 5.10
N LEU A 186 -2.95 -15.13 3.91
CA LEU A 186 -2.19 -14.68 2.73
C LEU A 186 -2.24 -13.16 2.53
N VAL A 187 -3.07 -12.46 3.30
CA VAL A 187 -3.16 -10.99 3.24
C VAL A 187 -1.94 -10.37 3.89
N ILE A 188 -1.26 -9.49 3.16
CA ILE A 188 -0.11 -8.74 3.66
C ILE A 188 -0.61 -7.60 4.56
N VAL A 189 -0.20 -7.60 5.83
CA VAL A 189 -0.50 -6.52 6.77
C VAL A 189 0.60 -5.46 6.69
N ILE A 190 0.23 -4.25 6.30
CA ILE A 190 1.12 -3.09 6.20
C ILE A 190 0.90 -2.21 7.43
N GLY A 191 1.94 -2.09 8.25
CA GLY A 191 1.96 -1.22 9.43
C GLY A 191 2.65 0.10 9.12
N GLY A 192 2.30 1.16 9.85
CA GLY A 192 2.89 2.49 9.68
C GLY A 192 2.21 3.31 8.59
N SER A 193 2.83 3.43 7.42
CA SER A 193 2.36 4.29 6.32
C SER A 193 2.13 5.73 6.78
N LEU A 194 3.14 6.29 7.44
CA LEU A 194 3.07 7.61 8.05
C LEU A 194 3.24 8.71 7.00
N ALA A 195 2.61 9.84 7.23
CA ALA A 195 2.79 11.02 6.41
C ALA A 195 4.15 11.68 6.72
N PRO A 196 4.97 12.00 5.71
CA PRO A 196 6.21 12.73 5.94
C PRO A 196 5.88 14.14 6.46
N THR A 197 6.51 14.53 7.55
CA THR A 197 6.32 15.85 8.13
C THR A 197 7.55 16.29 8.93
N ALA A 198 7.83 17.59 8.92
CA ALA A 198 8.85 18.20 9.78
C ALA A 198 8.28 18.66 11.15
N SER A 199 6.97 18.51 11.35
CA SER A 199 6.29 18.91 12.59
C SER A 199 6.37 17.80 13.63
N ASN A 200 6.61 18.17 14.90
CA ASN A 200 6.75 17.20 16.00
C ASN A 200 6.20 17.77 17.32
N ASP A 201 4.99 18.35 17.29
CA ASP A 201 4.35 18.94 18.48
C ASP A 201 3.46 17.94 19.26
N GLY A 202 3.21 16.76 18.72
CA GLY A 202 2.43 15.68 19.33
C GLY A 202 0.91 15.88 19.29
N LYS A 203 0.41 16.98 18.73
CA LYS A 203 -1.03 17.31 18.59
C LYS A 203 -1.43 17.50 17.14
N ILE A 204 -0.70 18.33 16.40
CA ILE A 204 -0.89 18.53 14.96
C ILE A 204 -0.21 17.38 14.22
N ALA A 205 1.03 17.07 14.57
CA ALA A 205 1.78 15.98 13.98
C ALA A 205 2.90 15.45 14.92
N ILE A 206 3.37 14.25 14.64
CA ILE A 206 4.68 13.73 15.07
C ILE A 206 5.47 13.45 13.80
N ASP A 207 6.74 13.90 13.74
CA ASP A 207 7.67 13.53 12.66
C ASP A 207 7.65 12.02 12.44
N ASP A 208 7.52 11.60 11.19
CA ASP A 208 7.34 10.18 10.85
C ASP A 208 8.52 9.31 11.30
N LEU A 209 9.77 9.79 11.20
CA LEU A 209 10.92 9.00 11.70
C LEU A 209 10.90 8.87 13.22
N VAL A 210 10.48 9.90 13.95
CA VAL A 210 10.28 9.83 15.40
C VAL A 210 9.18 8.81 15.73
N TYR A 211 8.09 8.86 14.98
CA TYR A 211 6.97 7.94 15.16
C TYR A 211 7.38 6.49 14.89
N TYR A 212 8.08 6.19 13.78
CA TYR A 212 8.56 4.84 13.48
C TYR A 212 9.48 4.31 14.59
N LYS A 213 10.43 5.11 15.09
CA LYS A 213 11.31 4.69 16.20
C LYS A 213 10.52 4.33 17.46
N ARG A 214 9.48 5.11 17.80
CA ARG A 214 8.61 4.83 18.93
C ARG A 214 7.74 3.59 18.69
N MET A 215 7.23 3.37 17.47
CA MET A 215 6.51 2.14 17.11
C MET A 215 7.38 0.90 17.35
N TYR A 216 8.62 0.90 16.85
CA TYR A 216 9.54 -0.21 17.05
C TYR A 216 9.83 -0.43 18.53
N LYS A 217 10.07 0.63 19.30
CA LYS A 217 10.26 0.55 20.74
C LYS A 217 9.06 -0.03 21.47
N ALA A 218 7.83 0.22 20.97
CA ALA A 218 6.60 -0.38 21.48
C ALA A 218 6.34 -1.82 21.01
N GLY A 219 7.25 -2.42 20.23
CA GLY A 219 7.19 -3.82 19.79
C GLY A 219 6.37 -4.05 18.53
N ALA A 220 6.20 -3.03 17.69
CA ALA A 220 5.43 -3.12 16.44
C ALA A 220 5.93 -4.19 15.46
N ALA A 221 7.24 -4.50 15.46
CA ALA A 221 7.88 -5.42 14.52
C ALA A 221 7.17 -6.79 14.39
N ASN A 222 6.50 -7.25 15.42
CA ASN A 222 5.80 -8.54 15.44
C ASN A 222 4.39 -8.51 14.84
N TYR A 223 3.90 -7.34 14.43
CA TYR A 223 2.49 -7.13 14.08
C TYR A 223 2.28 -6.46 12.73
N PHE A 224 3.24 -6.61 11.82
CA PHE A 224 3.11 -6.29 10.40
C PHE A 224 4.03 -7.20 9.56
N ASP A 225 3.66 -7.46 8.32
CA ASP A 225 4.44 -8.23 7.35
C ASP A 225 5.38 -7.31 6.55
N ALA A 226 4.93 -6.09 6.29
CA ALA A 226 5.68 -5.04 5.63
C ALA A 226 5.50 -3.70 6.33
N LEU A 227 6.53 -2.85 6.31
CA LEU A 227 6.41 -1.49 6.78
C LEU A 227 5.92 -0.61 5.62
N GLY A 228 4.89 0.20 5.87
CA GLY A 228 4.40 1.18 4.92
C GLY A 228 5.12 2.51 5.06
N ALA A 229 5.23 3.24 3.96
CA ALA A 229 5.72 4.62 3.92
C ALA A 229 4.88 5.44 2.94
N ARG A 230 4.63 6.72 3.26
CA ARG A 230 4.14 7.71 2.33
C ARG A 230 5.25 8.70 2.06
N VAL A 231 5.54 8.96 0.80
CA VAL A 231 6.68 9.82 0.42
C VAL A 231 6.29 10.66 -0.78
N ASP A 232 6.13 11.95 -0.54
CA ASP A 232 5.86 12.93 -1.59
C ASP A 232 7.12 13.76 -1.83
N GLY A 233 7.47 13.98 -3.10
CA GLY A 233 8.67 14.75 -3.46
C GLY A 233 8.51 16.27 -3.30
N HIS A 234 7.32 16.78 -2.93
CA HIS A 234 6.97 18.19 -2.94
C HIS A 234 7.31 18.82 -4.31
N ASN A 235 8.29 19.71 -4.37
CA ASN A 235 8.81 20.29 -5.62
C ASN A 235 10.19 19.73 -6.03
N ASN A 236 10.69 18.72 -5.30
CA ASN A 236 12.00 18.12 -5.55
C ASN A 236 11.90 16.93 -6.51
N PRO A 237 12.81 16.79 -7.51
CA PRO A 237 12.92 15.60 -8.33
C PRO A 237 13.11 14.31 -7.52
N PRO A 238 12.71 13.14 -8.05
CA PRO A 238 12.74 11.89 -7.28
C PRO A 238 14.14 11.42 -6.86
N LYS A 239 15.19 11.82 -7.59
CA LYS A 239 16.59 11.45 -7.29
C LYS A 239 17.25 12.39 -6.28
N ASP A 240 16.67 13.56 -6.02
CA ASP A 240 17.23 14.56 -5.12
C ASP A 240 17.17 14.11 -3.65
N PHE A 241 18.07 14.67 -2.84
CA PHE A 241 18.15 14.45 -1.39
C PHE A 241 18.58 15.72 -0.66
N VAL A 242 18.45 15.72 0.65
CA VAL A 242 18.83 16.89 1.49
C VAL A 242 20.31 17.23 1.32
N GLY A 243 20.59 18.50 1.06
CA GLY A 243 21.96 19.00 0.90
C GLY A 243 22.48 19.00 -0.54
N GLU A 244 21.75 18.40 -1.48
CA GLU A 244 22.09 18.50 -2.90
C GLU A 244 21.80 19.93 -3.42
N LYS A 245 22.74 20.49 -4.18
CA LYS A 245 22.55 21.79 -4.85
C LYS A 245 21.67 21.61 -6.08
N THR A 246 20.36 21.68 -5.91
CA THR A 246 19.42 21.66 -7.01
C THR A 246 19.09 23.07 -7.48
N VAL A 247 18.83 23.21 -8.78
CA VAL A 247 18.74 24.51 -9.47
C VAL A 247 17.42 25.24 -9.18
N ASN A 248 16.45 24.63 -8.53
CA ASN A 248 15.09 25.17 -8.42
C ASN A 248 14.64 25.33 -6.97
N SER A 249 14.11 26.50 -6.65
CA SER A 249 13.39 26.88 -5.41
C SER A 249 14.17 26.76 -4.09
N THR A 250 14.00 27.73 -3.23
CA THR A 250 14.62 27.79 -1.89
C THR A 250 13.76 27.16 -0.80
N THR A 251 12.50 26.81 -1.11
CA THR A 251 11.54 26.25 -0.17
C THR A 251 11.51 24.70 -0.26
N PHE A 252 11.20 24.04 0.83
CA PHE A 252 11.09 22.58 0.93
C PHE A 252 12.39 21.79 0.64
N LYS A 253 13.56 22.32 1.05
CA LYS A 253 14.87 21.71 0.80
C LYS A 253 15.68 21.30 2.04
N ASN A 254 15.29 21.78 3.20
CA ASN A 254 16.09 21.64 4.42
C ASN A 254 15.70 20.44 5.30
N ASN A 255 14.74 19.62 4.86
CA ASN A 255 14.28 18.46 5.61
C ASN A 255 13.99 17.30 4.67
N SER A 256 14.43 16.08 5.00
CA SER A 256 14.21 14.89 4.18
C SER A 256 12.72 14.53 4.02
N ALA A 257 11.83 15.03 4.89
CA ALA A 257 10.37 14.90 4.73
C ALA A 257 9.83 15.51 3.41
N PHE A 258 10.59 16.37 2.75
CA PHE A 258 10.19 17.00 1.49
C PHE A 258 10.71 16.27 0.24
N TYR A 259 11.37 15.11 0.41
CA TYR A 259 12.00 14.36 -0.66
C TYR A 259 11.39 12.96 -0.81
N PHE A 260 11.27 12.52 -2.05
CA PHE A 260 10.84 11.15 -2.33
C PHE A 260 11.74 10.12 -1.65
N ARG A 261 13.05 10.38 -1.55
CA ARG A 261 14.04 9.48 -0.92
C ARG A 261 13.95 9.39 0.61
N ARG A 262 12.94 10.01 1.25
CA ARG A 262 12.61 9.80 2.67
C ARG A 262 12.51 8.31 3.04
N TYR A 263 12.14 7.45 2.08
CA TYR A 263 12.08 6.01 2.30
C TYR A 263 13.43 5.39 2.71
N GLU A 264 14.57 6.02 2.39
CA GLU A 264 15.89 5.55 2.79
C GLU A 264 16.12 5.75 4.30
N ASP A 265 15.67 6.88 4.85
CA ASP A 265 15.71 7.13 6.30
C ASP A 265 14.83 6.11 7.05
N ILE A 266 13.64 5.81 6.49
CA ILE A 266 12.72 4.80 7.05
C ILE A 266 13.37 3.41 6.98
N ARG A 267 14.02 3.09 5.87
CA ARG A 267 14.76 1.82 5.71
C ARG A 267 15.89 1.67 6.70
N ALA A 268 16.62 2.76 7.01
CA ALA A 268 17.66 2.76 8.04
C ALA A 268 17.07 2.40 9.41
N ILE A 269 15.91 2.97 9.77
CA ILE A 269 15.20 2.62 11.03
C ILE A 269 14.82 1.13 11.06
N MET A 270 14.32 0.57 9.96
CA MET A 270 14.03 -0.88 9.87
C MET A 270 15.29 -1.70 10.17
N ALA A 271 16.42 -1.34 9.56
CA ALA A 271 17.67 -2.05 9.74
C ALA A 271 18.21 -1.95 11.17
N GLU A 272 18.15 -0.76 11.78
CA GLU A 272 18.54 -0.52 13.18
C GLU A 272 17.71 -1.37 14.17
N ASN A 273 16.47 -1.71 13.82
CA ASN A 273 15.56 -2.50 14.65
C ASN A 273 15.52 -4.00 14.27
N GLY A 274 16.44 -4.47 13.45
CA GLY A 274 16.56 -5.89 13.09
C GLY A 274 15.60 -6.35 11.98
N ASP A 275 14.81 -5.45 11.41
CA ASP A 275 13.75 -5.73 10.41
C ASP A 275 14.25 -5.63 8.96
N LYS A 276 15.56 -5.75 8.72
CA LYS A 276 16.18 -5.66 7.38
C LYS A 276 15.64 -6.69 6.37
N ASN A 277 15.04 -7.77 6.84
CA ASN A 277 14.49 -8.82 5.97
C ASN A 277 13.06 -8.51 5.52
N LYS A 278 12.32 -7.65 6.24
CA LYS A 278 11.00 -7.20 5.81
C LYS A 278 11.11 -6.20 4.67
N LYS A 279 10.07 -6.17 3.87
CA LYS A 279 9.96 -5.23 2.76
C LYS A 279 9.34 -3.90 3.19
N LEU A 280 9.71 -2.85 2.46
CA LEU A 280 9.08 -1.55 2.53
C LEU A 280 8.04 -1.45 1.41
N TRP A 281 6.85 -0.94 1.73
CA TRP A 281 5.82 -0.57 0.78
C TRP A 281 5.67 0.94 0.74
N ILE A 282 5.92 1.54 -0.39
CA ILE A 282 5.58 2.95 -0.62
C ILE A 282 4.11 2.97 -1.02
N THR A 283 3.23 3.19 -0.03
CA THR A 283 1.77 3.10 -0.19
C THR A 283 1.14 4.36 -0.76
N SER A 284 1.92 5.43 -0.85
CA SER A 284 1.55 6.68 -1.53
C SER A 284 2.81 7.45 -1.91
N ALA A 285 2.93 7.78 -3.19
CA ALA A 285 3.96 8.68 -3.71
C ALA A 285 3.38 9.55 -4.81
N GLY A 286 3.75 10.84 -4.85
CA GLY A 286 3.25 11.73 -5.87
C GLY A 286 3.86 13.13 -5.83
N TRP A 287 3.53 13.90 -6.85
CA TRP A 287 3.84 15.31 -6.97
C TRP A 287 2.58 16.06 -7.34
N ALA A 288 2.17 17.01 -6.50
CA ALA A 288 1.08 17.91 -6.81
C ALA A 288 1.50 18.91 -7.90
N SER A 289 0.62 19.18 -8.85
CA SER A 289 0.80 20.17 -9.91
C SER A 289 -0.37 21.15 -9.91
N SER A 290 -0.08 22.45 -9.89
CA SER A 290 -1.09 23.51 -9.94
C SER A 290 -0.55 24.74 -10.69
N THR A 291 -1.46 25.43 -11.37
CA THR A 291 -1.21 26.78 -11.93
C THR A 291 -1.60 27.89 -10.96
N GLU A 292 -2.31 27.54 -9.87
CA GLU A 292 -2.79 28.45 -8.87
C GLU A 292 -2.25 28.12 -7.49
N LYS A 293 -2.17 29.12 -6.62
CA LYS A 293 -1.73 28.94 -5.23
C LYS A 293 -2.84 28.22 -4.44
N VAL A 294 -2.48 27.06 -3.90
CA VAL A 294 -3.36 26.28 -3.01
C VAL A 294 -2.74 26.25 -1.61
N ALA A 295 -3.51 26.64 -0.61
CA ALA A 295 -3.06 26.71 0.77
C ALA A 295 -2.56 25.34 1.27
N GLY A 296 -1.34 25.30 1.83
CA GLY A 296 -0.69 24.07 2.30
C GLY A 296 -0.13 23.18 1.17
N LYS A 297 -0.21 23.65 -0.09
CA LYS A 297 0.36 22.98 -1.28
C LYS A 297 1.09 23.99 -2.17
N GLU A 298 1.71 25.00 -1.58
CA GLU A 298 2.38 26.08 -2.31
C GLU A 298 3.48 25.54 -3.24
N PHE A 299 4.11 24.44 -2.90
CA PHE A 299 5.10 23.76 -3.73
C PHE A 299 4.54 23.23 -5.07
N ALA A 300 3.21 23.09 -5.20
CA ALA A 300 2.59 22.63 -6.45
C ALA A 300 2.77 23.62 -7.61
N LEU A 301 2.98 24.91 -7.32
CA LEU A 301 3.28 25.93 -8.33
C LEU A 301 4.62 25.67 -9.05
N ASP A 302 5.57 25.02 -8.41
CA ASP A 302 6.89 24.74 -8.97
C ASP A 302 6.90 23.47 -9.85
N VAL A 303 5.79 22.70 -9.83
CA VAL A 303 5.64 21.42 -10.52
C VAL A 303 4.60 21.57 -11.62
N THR A 304 5.05 21.70 -12.86
CA THR A 304 4.16 21.63 -14.03
C THR A 304 3.64 20.20 -14.23
N GLU A 305 2.54 20.00 -14.97
CA GLU A 305 2.06 18.66 -15.34
C GLU A 305 3.14 17.83 -16.06
N GLN A 306 4.01 18.47 -16.82
CA GLN A 306 5.14 17.80 -17.47
C GLN A 306 6.18 17.32 -16.46
N LYS A 307 6.56 18.17 -15.48
CA LYS A 307 7.45 17.76 -14.39
C LYS A 307 6.83 16.66 -13.53
N GLN A 308 5.52 16.75 -13.24
CA GLN A 308 4.78 15.68 -12.54
C GLN A 308 4.98 14.34 -13.25
N ALA A 309 4.83 14.31 -14.58
CA ALA A 309 5.01 13.11 -15.38
C ALA A 309 6.45 12.58 -15.32
N GLU A 310 7.45 13.45 -15.45
CA GLU A 310 8.87 13.10 -15.38
C GLU A 310 9.26 12.57 -13.99
N TYR A 311 8.78 13.21 -12.95
CA TYR A 311 9.10 12.83 -11.58
C TYR A 311 8.47 11.49 -11.20
N LEU A 312 7.25 11.21 -11.65
CA LEU A 312 6.60 9.92 -11.41
C LEU A 312 7.33 8.77 -12.13
N VAL A 313 7.76 8.96 -13.38
CA VAL A 313 8.58 7.95 -14.08
C VAL A 313 9.91 7.74 -13.36
N GLY A 314 10.62 8.82 -13.02
CA GLY A 314 11.89 8.71 -12.29
C GLY A 314 11.75 8.06 -10.90
N ALA A 315 10.60 8.22 -10.24
CA ALA A 315 10.31 7.52 -8.98
C ALA A 315 10.13 6.01 -9.16
N ILE A 316 9.46 5.60 -10.24
CA ILE A 316 9.32 4.18 -10.62
C ILE A 316 10.69 3.58 -10.90
N GLU A 317 11.49 4.22 -11.75
CA GLU A 317 12.86 3.78 -12.09
C GLU A 317 13.71 3.61 -10.82
N LEU A 318 13.69 4.61 -9.93
CA LEU A 318 14.47 4.58 -8.70
C LEU A 318 14.00 3.46 -7.75
N ALA A 319 12.68 3.29 -7.59
CA ALA A 319 12.13 2.24 -6.73
C ALA A 319 12.51 0.82 -7.21
N GLN A 320 12.57 0.60 -8.53
CA GLN A 320 13.01 -0.68 -9.11
C GLN A 320 14.46 -1.04 -8.76
N THR A 321 15.32 -0.05 -8.56
CA THR A 321 16.72 -0.30 -8.16
C THR A 321 16.87 -0.70 -6.69
N GLN A 322 15.79 -0.62 -5.90
CA GLN A 322 15.82 -0.88 -4.46
C GLN A 322 15.22 -2.25 -4.11
N PRO A 323 16.04 -3.27 -3.83
CA PRO A 323 15.55 -4.65 -3.62
C PRO A 323 14.67 -4.82 -2.38
N TYR A 324 14.63 -3.85 -1.50
CA TYR A 324 13.78 -3.85 -0.30
C TYR A 324 12.42 -3.19 -0.51
N ILE A 325 12.18 -2.49 -1.63
CA ILE A 325 10.87 -1.92 -1.96
C ILE A 325 10.03 -2.99 -2.68
N ALA A 326 8.97 -3.47 -2.03
CA ALA A 326 8.08 -4.48 -2.62
C ALA A 326 6.98 -3.87 -3.49
N ALA A 327 6.54 -2.65 -3.19
CA ALA A 327 5.54 -1.96 -3.97
C ALA A 327 5.71 -0.44 -3.90
N LEU A 328 5.35 0.22 -5.01
CA LEU A 328 5.19 1.67 -5.12
C LEU A 328 3.80 1.99 -5.64
N VAL A 329 2.99 2.69 -4.85
CA VAL A 329 1.63 3.12 -5.18
C VAL A 329 1.64 4.61 -5.52
N ILE A 330 1.25 4.94 -6.75
CA ILE A 330 1.13 6.31 -7.21
C ILE A 330 -0.15 6.93 -6.65
N ASN A 331 -0.05 8.12 -6.11
CA ASN A 331 -1.14 8.92 -5.59
C ASN A 331 -1.43 10.06 -6.59
N ASN A 332 -2.58 10.15 -7.22
CA ASN A 332 -3.70 9.21 -7.34
C ASN A 332 -4.21 9.20 -8.79
N PHE A 333 -5.18 8.34 -9.14
CA PHE A 333 -5.72 8.31 -10.49
C PHE A 333 -6.81 9.37 -10.72
N ASN A 334 -7.89 9.35 -9.89
CA ASN A 334 -9.17 9.97 -10.23
C ASN A 334 -9.80 10.85 -9.14
N TYR A 335 -9.05 11.33 -8.17
CA TYR A 335 -9.63 12.17 -7.11
C TYR A 335 -10.14 13.50 -7.62
N SER A 336 -9.59 14.03 -8.73
CA SER A 336 -10.08 15.23 -9.41
C SER A 336 -11.53 15.12 -9.90
N THR A 337 -12.02 13.91 -10.19
CA THR A 337 -13.38 13.71 -10.73
C THR A 337 -14.48 13.86 -9.67
N SER A 338 -14.14 13.93 -8.39
CA SER A 338 -15.12 14.00 -7.30
C SER A 338 -14.75 14.95 -6.18
N PHE A 339 -13.47 15.30 -6.09
CA PHE A 339 -12.92 16.15 -5.06
C PHE A 339 -12.08 17.27 -5.67
N GLU A 340 -12.64 17.96 -6.69
CA GLU A 340 -11.90 18.99 -7.43
C GLU A 340 -11.36 20.09 -6.52
N SER A 341 -12.11 20.45 -5.48
CA SER A 341 -11.68 21.41 -4.46
C SER A 341 -10.76 20.82 -3.38
N ASP A 342 -10.59 19.49 -3.34
CA ASP A 342 -9.68 18.85 -2.40
C ASP A 342 -8.24 18.93 -2.94
N PRO A 343 -7.25 19.39 -2.13
CA PRO A 343 -5.85 19.45 -2.56
C PRO A 343 -5.27 18.12 -3.06
N SER A 344 -5.86 16.98 -2.74
CA SER A 344 -5.47 15.68 -3.29
C SER A 344 -5.73 15.55 -4.79
N SER A 345 -6.66 16.34 -5.35
CA SER A 345 -6.94 16.43 -6.79
C SER A 345 -5.72 16.86 -7.62
N LEU A 346 -4.80 17.64 -7.01
CA LEU A 346 -3.58 18.14 -7.66
C LEU A 346 -2.60 17.02 -8.04
N TYR A 347 -2.74 15.84 -7.43
CA TYR A 347 -1.93 14.66 -7.71
C TYR A 347 -2.54 13.75 -8.78
N SER A 348 -3.80 13.97 -9.18
CA SER A 348 -4.54 13.06 -10.07
C SER A 348 -3.90 12.94 -11.45
N LEU A 349 -3.95 11.72 -12.02
CA LEU A 349 -3.45 11.46 -13.38
C LEU A 349 -4.43 11.85 -14.48
N ILE A 350 -5.69 12.12 -14.10
CA ILE A 350 -6.74 12.63 -15.01
C ILE A 350 -7.33 13.93 -14.45
N ARG A 351 -8.01 14.69 -15.31
CA ARG A 351 -8.77 15.89 -14.93
C ARG A 351 -10.22 15.54 -14.58
N ALA A 352 -10.96 16.51 -14.08
CA ALA A 352 -12.37 16.34 -13.70
C ALA A 352 -13.26 15.87 -14.85
N ASP A 353 -12.93 16.24 -16.09
CA ASP A 353 -13.61 15.84 -17.33
C ASP A 353 -13.12 14.47 -17.87
N TRP A 354 -12.36 13.71 -17.11
CA TRP A 354 -11.74 12.43 -17.47
C TRP A 354 -10.63 12.52 -18.52
N SER A 355 -10.26 13.71 -18.97
CA SER A 355 -9.11 13.84 -19.88
C SER A 355 -7.80 13.49 -19.18
N ALA A 356 -6.91 12.83 -19.92
CA ALA A 356 -5.60 12.41 -19.40
C ALA A 356 -4.69 13.61 -19.15
N ARG A 357 -3.96 13.61 -18.02
CA ARG A 357 -2.80 14.47 -17.84
C ARG A 357 -1.56 13.82 -18.49
N PRO A 358 -0.52 14.59 -18.81
CA PRO A 358 0.74 14.05 -19.37
C PRO A 358 1.32 12.88 -18.56
N ALA A 359 1.13 12.89 -17.24
CA ALA A 359 1.60 11.84 -16.35
C ALA A 359 1.00 10.47 -16.67
N LEU A 360 -0.31 10.38 -16.99
CA LEU A 360 -0.95 9.12 -17.36
C LEU A 360 -0.29 8.49 -18.59
N LEU A 361 -0.11 9.30 -19.64
CA LEU A 361 0.45 8.83 -20.91
C LEU A 361 1.92 8.41 -20.77
N LYS A 362 2.70 9.21 -20.05
CA LYS A 362 4.13 8.95 -19.86
C LYS A 362 4.38 7.72 -18.98
N LEU A 363 3.56 7.51 -17.95
CA LEU A 363 3.61 6.31 -17.13
C LEU A 363 3.24 5.06 -17.94
N ALA A 364 2.18 5.12 -18.76
CA ALA A 364 1.78 4.01 -19.61
C ALA A 364 2.91 3.63 -20.58
N GLN A 365 3.54 4.61 -21.22
CA GLN A 365 4.69 4.40 -22.11
C GLN A 365 5.88 3.77 -21.36
N ALA A 366 6.32 4.37 -20.26
CA ALA A 366 7.46 3.88 -19.48
C ALA A 366 7.24 2.43 -19.00
N ARG A 367 6.03 2.08 -18.56
CA ARG A 367 5.70 0.72 -18.13
C ARG A 367 5.70 -0.29 -19.28
N GLN A 368 5.33 0.11 -20.48
CA GLN A 368 5.42 -0.74 -21.67
C GLN A 368 6.90 -0.96 -22.07
N GLU A 369 7.73 0.07 -22.03
CA GLU A 369 9.17 -0.02 -22.31
C GLU A 369 9.88 -0.94 -21.31
N MET A 370 9.67 -0.76 -20.01
CA MET A 370 10.21 -1.63 -18.95
C MET A 370 9.80 -3.10 -19.14
N ALA A 371 8.58 -3.35 -19.56
CA ALA A 371 8.12 -4.71 -19.84
C ALA A 371 8.77 -5.31 -21.10
N ALA A 372 9.04 -4.51 -22.12
CA ALA A 372 9.72 -4.96 -23.33
C ALA A 372 11.20 -5.30 -23.06
N GLU A 373 11.89 -4.51 -22.24
CA GLU A 373 13.28 -4.77 -21.83
C GLU A 373 13.44 -6.09 -21.06
N SER A 374 12.46 -6.45 -20.24
CA SER A 374 12.46 -7.73 -19.52
C SER A 374 12.29 -8.97 -20.42
N PHE A 375 11.89 -8.79 -21.69
CA PHE A 375 11.73 -9.85 -22.70
C PHE A 375 12.87 -9.93 -23.72
N THR A 376 13.95 -9.14 -23.59
CA THR A 376 15.09 -9.24 -24.52
C THR A 376 15.85 -10.57 -24.32
N PRO A 377 16.27 -11.27 -25.43
CA PRO A 377 16.76 -12.65 -25.38
C PRO A 377 18.13 -12.87 -24.72
N ASN A 378 18.77 -11.85 -24.16
CA ASN A 378 20.05 -12.01 -23.44
C ASN A 378 19.90 -12.50 -21.98
N ASN A 379 18.71 -12.62 -21.46
CA ASN A 379 18.44 -13.31 -20.24
C ASN A 379 17.82 -14.67 -20.56
N SER A 380 18.67 -15.66 -20.80
CA SER A 380 18.28 -17.05 -20.79
C SER A 380 17.58 -17.33 -19.45
N VAL A 381 16.32 -17.82 -19.57
CA VAL A 381 15.53 -18.46 -18.53
C VAL A 381 14.76 -17.51 -17.61
N SER A 382 13.53 -17.50 -17.82
CA SER A 382 12.42 -17.87 -16.92
C SER A 382 11.18 -17.16 -17.36
N GLN A 383 10.24 -17.92 -17.89
CA GLN A 383 8.85 -17.52 -17.85
C GLN A 383 8.54 -17.15 -16.40
N HIS A 384 8.34 -15.87 -16.13
CA HIS A 384 7.90 -15.40 -14.84
C HIS A 384 6.50 -15.95 -14.60
N ILE A 385 6.46 -17.11 -14.00
CA ILE A 385 5.28 -17.56 -13.29
C ILE A 385 5.24 -16.63 -12.07
N LEU A 386 4.42 -15.59 -12.16
CA LEU A 386 3.94 -14.88 -10.99
C LEU A 386 3.55 -15.94 -9.96
N PRO A 387 3.94 -15.82 -8.67
CA PRO A 387 3.53 -16.79 -7.67
C PRO A 387 2.05 -17.03 -7.86
N ASN A 388 1.66 -18.29 -8.04
CA ASN A 388 0.35 -18.76 -8.47
C ASN A 388 -0.78 -18.16 -7.63
N TRP A 389 -1.09 -16.89 -7.86
CA TRP A 389 -2.33 -16.31 -7.42
C TRP A 389 -3.42 -16.79 -8.40
N ARG A 390 -4.02 -17.92 -8.09
CA ARG A 390 -5.28 -18.31 -8.70
C ARG A 390 -6.39 -17.75 -7.80
N PRO A 391 -7.36 -17.02 -8.35
CA PRO A 391 -8.59 -16.76 -7.62
C PRO A 391 -9.12 -18.11 -7.14
N ARG A 392 -9.18 -18.32 -5.84
CA ARG A 392 -9.83 -19.50 -5.28
C ARG A 392 -11.25 -19.57 -5.81
N GLN A 393 -11.69 -20.78 -6.18
CA GLN A 393 -13.05 -21.01 -6.66
C GLN A 393 -14.06 -20.45 -5.65
N ARG A 394 -15.00 -19.67 -6.17
CA ARG A 394 -16.15 -18.99 -5.60
C ARG A 394 -16.49 -19.30 -4.13
N PRO A 395 -16.53 -18.29 -3.28
CA PRO A 395 -17.60 -18.18 -2.30
C PRO A 395 -18.86 -17.72 -3.06
N THR A 396 -19.88 -18.53 -3.06
CA THR A 396 -21.24 -18.08 -3.36
C THR A 396 -21.61 -17.08 -2.27
N PHE A 397 -21.93 -15.86 -2.65
CA PHE A 397 -22.56 -14.91 -1.73
C PHE A 397 -23.89 -15.55 -1.29
N GLY A 398 -23.90 -16.15 -0.11
CA GLY A 398 -25.12 -16.62 0.51
C GLY A 398 -25.96 -15.40 0.84
N SER A 399 -27.13 -15.31 0.24
CA SER A 399 -28.24 -14.56 0.77
C SER A 399 -28.53 -15.12 2.16
N GLN A 400 -28.12 -14.40 3.20
CA GLN A 400 -28.64 -14.59 4.54
C GLN A 400 -29.66 -13.50 4.83
N PRO A 401 -30.79 -13.86 5.51
CA PRO A 401 -31.94 -13.00 5.76
C PRO A 401 -31.64 -11.80 6.66
#